data_ff7add7dc98b2455652c848f871e3def
#
_entry.id   ff7add7dc98b2455652c848f871e3def
#
_cell.length_a   1.000
_cell.length_b   1.000
_cell.length_c   1.000
_cell.angle_alpha   90.00
_cell.angle_beta   90.00
_cell.angle_gamma   90.00
#
_symmetry.space_group_name_H-M   'P 1'
#
loop_
_entity.id
_entity.type
_entity.pdbx_description
1 polymer ?
#
loop_
_entity_poly.entity_id
_entity_poly.type
_entity_poly.pdbx_seq_one_letter_code
_entity_poly.pdbx_strand_id
1 'polypeptide(L)'
;MADKKLNEVSQLTDFDYALVVKGNDVAKVTKQQLATILGELLGINDTWLRFRNEEEIESQDELDLMNYSGIYLLTQNSKLEYVRNCVLVVIGKPNICCVQKLYNYNGSIYKYRVKWFSNIWGEWKTVSLG
;
A
#
# COMPACT_ATOMS: atom_id res chain seq x y z
N MET A 1 -14.88 43.69 12.67
CA MET A 1 -15.41 42.36 12.41
C MET A 1 -15.77 41.70 13.72
N ALA A 2 -17.00 41.23 13.84
CA ALA A 2 -17.41 40.58 15.09
C ALA A 2 -16.79 39.17 15.16
N ASP A 3 -16.22 38.80 16.30
CA ASP A 3 -15.72 37.47 16.54
C ASP A 3 -16.89 36.47 16.62
N LYS A 4 -16.75 35.34 15.92
CA LYS A 4 -17.69 34.25 16.04
C LYS A 4 -17.35 33.36 17.21
N LYS A 5 -18.35 32.93 17.95
CA LYS A 5 -18.18 31.84 18.92
C LYS A 5 -17.89 30.52 18.17
N LEU A 6 -17.18 29.62 18.83
CA LEU A 6 -16.79 28.36 18.21
C LEU A 6 -17.98 27.53 17.70
N ASN A 7 -19.11 27.57 18.40
CA ASN A 7 -20.34 26.88 17.99
C ASN A 7 -21.09 27.57 16.85
N GLU A 8 -20.68 28.77 16.45
CA GLU A 8 -21.24 29.51 15.31
C GLU A 8 -20.43 29.28 14.03
N VAL A 9 -19.28 28.60 14.13
CA VAL A 9 -18.44 28.31 12.97
C VAL A 9 -19.01 27.10 12.23
N SER A 10 -19.17 27.24 10.91
CA SER A 10 -19.65 26.16 10.05
C SER A 10 -18.69 24.98 10.06
N GLN A 11 -19.24 23.77 10.10
CA GLN A 11 -18.47 22.55 9.89
C GLN A 11 -18.28 22.32 8.40
N LEU A 12 -17.06 21.99 8.00
CA LEU A 12 -16.74 21.64 6.62
C LEU A 12 -16.51 20.14 6.50
N THR A 13 -17.05 19.54 5.48
CA THR A 13 -16.80 18.14 5.11
C THR A 13 -15.70 18.01 4.05
N ASP A 14 -15.27 19.13 3.49
CA ASP A 14 -14.23 19.21 2.49
C ASP A 14 -13.50 20.55 2.57
N PHE A 15 -12.32 20.62 1.98
CA PHE A 15 -11.53 21.85 1.90
C PHE A 15 -10.56 21.77 0.72
N ASP A 16 -10.14 22.93 0.21
CA ASP A 16 -9.12 23.03 -0.84
C ASP A 16 -7.72 23.10 -0.27
N TYR A 17 -7.55 23.85 0.82
CA TYR A 17 -6.26 24.07 1.47
C TYR A 17 -6.41 24.06 2.99
N ALA A 18 -5.35 23.65 3.67
CA ALA A 18 -5.17 23.86 5.10
C ALA A 18 -4.01 24.81 5.34
N LEU A 19 -4.10 25.62 6.39
CA LEU A 19 -2.98 26.46 6.83
C LEU A 19 -2.09 25.66 7.78
N VAL A 20 -0.78 25.72 7.54
CA VAL A 20 0.22 25.01 8.34
C VAL A 20 1.35 25.98 8.70
N VAL A 21 2.06 25.65 9.79
CA VAL A 21 3.23 26.40 10.23
C VAL A 21 4.45 25.51 10.14
N LYS A 22 5.52 26.05 9.53
CA LYS A 22 6.83 25.41 9.50
C LYS A 22 7.87 26.45 9.94
N GLY A 23 8.47 26.24 11.12
CA GLY A 23 9.34 27.25 11.71
C GLY A 23 8.57 28.53 12.02
N ASN A 24 8.97 29.65 11.44
CA ASN A 24 8.29 30.93 11.56
C ASN A 24 7.38 31.26 10.36
N ASP A 25 7.27 30.35 9.41
CA ASP A 25 6.52 30.55 8.18
C ASP A 25 5.12 29.95 8.28
N VAL A 26 4.14 30.67 7.75
CA VAL A 26 2.79 30.18 7.53
C VAL A 26 2.62 29.90 6.05
N ALA A 27 2.16 28.71 5.73
CA ALA A 27 1.94 28.26 4.35
C ALA A 27 0.62 27.52 4.22
N LYS A 28 0.14 27.34 3.00
CA LYS A 28 -1.00 26.49 2.73
C LYS A 28 -0.56 25.20 2.08
N VAL A 29 -1.24 24.11 2.40
CA VAL A 29 -1.07 22.80 1.76
C VAL A 29 -2.39 22.33 1.20
N THR A 30 -2.34 21.61 0.09
CA THR A 30 -3.52 20.94 -0.48
C THR A 30 -3.89 19.72 0.36
N LYS A 31 -5.12 19.23 0.20
CA LYS A 31 -5.56 17.97 0.82
C LYS A 31 -4.58 16.83 0.53
N GLN A 32 -4.12 16.75 -0.72
CA GLN A 32 -3.25 15.68 -1.17
C GLN A 32 -1.86 15.76 -0.53
N GLN A 33 -1.31 16.96 -0.40
CA GLN A 33 -0.04 17.18 0.29
C GLN A 33 -0.15 16.81 1.76
N LEU A 34 -1.23 17.22 2.42
CA LEU A 34 -1.48 16.88 3.83
C LEU A 34 -1.61 15.36 4.02
N ALA A 35 -2.37 14.70 3.15
CA ALA A 35 -2.53 13.24 3.18
C ALA A 35 -1.20 12.51 2.99
N THR A 36 -0.34 12.99 2.11
CA THR A 36 1.00 12.42 1.89
C THR A 36 1.86 12.53 3.15
N ILE A 37 1.88 13.70 3.77
CA ILE A 37 2.66 13.93 5.00
C ILE A 37 2.17 13.03 6.14
N LEU A 38 0.85 12.98 6.35
CA LEU A 38 0.25 12.13 7.39
C LEU A 38 0.47 10.64 7.10
N GLY A 39 0.36 10.26 5.83
CA GLY A 39 0.61 8.88 5.40
C GLY A 39 2.03 8.42 5.69
N GLU A 40 3.01 9.29 5.48
CA GLU A 40 4.41 9.02 5.80
C GLU A 40 4.63 8.86 7.31
N LEU A 41 4.10 9.80 8.09
CA LEU A 41 4.22 9.77 9.57
C LEU A 41 3.56 8.55 10.19
N LEU A 42 2.44 8.12 9.67
CA LEU A 42 1.70 6.96 10.16
C LEU A 42 2.23 5.64 9.59
N GLY A 43 3.13 5.67 8.61
CA GLY A 43 3.65 4.50 7.95
C GLY A 43 2.65 3.81 7.00
N ILE A 44 1.58 4.49 6.62
CA ILE A 44 0.53 3.94 5.75
C ILE A 44 1.11 3.49 4.40
N ASN A 45 2.08 4.23 3.89
CA ASN A 45 2.67 3.94 2.60
C ASN A 45 3.57 2.70 2.62
N ASP A 46 4.15 2.37 3.76
CA ASP A 46 5.16 1.33 3.88
C ASP A 46 4.65 0.04 4.52
N THR A 47 3.95 0.15 5.65
CA THR A 47 3.70 -0.99 6.52
C THR A 47 2.23 -1.37 6.68
N TRP A 48 1.31 -0.46 6.37
CA TRP A 48 -0.10 -0.76 6.51
C TRP A 48 -0.60 -1.63 5.38
N LEU A 49 -1.32 -2.69 5.72
CA LEU A 49 -1.98 -3.54 4.75
C LEU A 49 -3.22 -2.82 4.20
N ARG A 50 -3.16 -2.42 2.95
CA ARG A 50 -4.24 -1.72 2.26
C ARG A 50 -4.30 -2.15 0.81
N PHE A 51 -5.45 -1.97 0.18
CA PHE A 51 -5.54 -2.17 -1.27
C PHE A 51 -4.66 -1.13 -1.99
N ARG A 52 -3.78 -1.60 -2.86
CA ARG A 52 -2.85 -0.74 -3.59
C ARG A 52 -3.35 -0.48 -4.99
N ASN A 53 -3.13 -1.41 -5.87
CA ASN A 53 -3.40 -1.23 -7.29
C ASN A 53 -3.75 -2.55 -7.97
N GLU A 54 -4.25 -2.42 -9.20
CA GLU A 54 -4.17 -3.46 -10.21
C GLU A 54 -2.80 -3.38 -10.86
N GLU A 55 -2.16 -4.52 -11.06
CA GLU A 55 -0.82 -4.59 -11.62
C GLU A 55 -0.73 -5.65 -12.73
N GLU A 56 -0.03 -5.31 -13.80
CA GLU A 56 0.41 -6.25 -14.82
C GLU A 56 1.85 -6.61 -14.56
N ILE A 57 2.11 -7.84 -14.16
CA ILE A 57 3.47 -8.27 -13.83
C ILE A 57 4.18 -8.73 -15.10
N GLU A 58 5.22 -8.00 -15.46
CA GLU A 58 6.00 -8.24 -16.67
C GLU A 58 7.08 -9.30 -16.48
N SER A 59 7.64 -9.40 -15.27
CA SER A 59 8.75 -10.30 -15.00
C SER A 59 8.81 -10.73 -13.54
N GLN A 60 9.62 -11.76 -13.28
CA GLN A 60 9.90 -12.21 -11.92
C GLN A 60 10.57 -11.11 -11.08
N ASP A 61 11.46 -10.34 -11.69
CA ASP A 61 12.15 -9.24 -10.99
C ASP A 61 11.16 -8.19 -10.49
N GLU A 62 10.15 -7.87 -11.26
CA GLU A 62 9.10 -6.94 -10.86
C GLU A 62 8.32 -7.46 -9.65
N LEU A 63 7.94 -8.74 -9.67
CA LEU A 63 7.28 -9.38 -8.54
C LEU A 63 8.18 -9.40 -7.29
N ASP A 64 9.46 -9.60 -7.47
CA ASP A 64 10.46 -9.64 -6.39
C ASP A 64 10.63 -8.28 -5.72
N LEU A 65 10.36 -7.20 -6.43
CA LEU A 65 10.43 -5.83 -5.90
C LEU A 65 9.16 -5.38 -5.18
N MET A 66 8.12 -6.17 -5.16
CA MET A 66 6.87 -5.85 -4.44
C MET A 66 7.04 -6.12 -2.95
N ASN A 67 7.62 -5.17 -2.25
CA ASN A 67 8.05 -5.28 -0.85
C ASN A 67 7.21 -4.47 0.14
N TYR A 68 6.34 -3.59 -0.34
CA TYR A 68 5.51 -2.75 0.51
C TYR A 68 4.21 -3.46 0.84
N SER A 69 3.81 -3.41 2.10
CA SER A 69 2.55 -4.01 2.55
C SER A 69 1.38 -3.52 1.73
N GLY A 70 0.56 -4.42 1.30
CA GLY A 70 -0.60 -4.08 0.49
C GLY A 70 -1.26 -5.30 -0.14
N ILE A 71 -2.40 -5.04 -0.74
CA ILE A 71 -3.17 -6.00 -1.50
C ILE A 71 -3.17 -5.52 -2.95
N TYR A 72 -2.73 -6.37 -3.85
CA TYR A 72 -2.61 -6.08 -5.28
C TYR A 72 -3.44 -7.06 -6.08
N LEU A 73 -4.16 -6.55 -7.07
CA LEU A 73 -4.87 -7.37 -8.02
C LEU A 73 -3.97 -7.57 -9.25
N LEU A 74 -3.53 -8.79 -9.49
CA LEU A 74 -2.68 -9.11 -10.63
C LEU A 74 -3.55 -9.54 -11.81
N THR A 75 -3.45 -8.80 -12.91
CA THR A 75 -4.36 -8.94 -14.03
C THR A 75 -4.03 -10.16 -14.91
N GLN A 76 -4.99 -10.52 -15.73
CA GLN A 76 -4.83 -11.59 -16.73
C GLN A 76 -3.77 -11.27 -17.78
N ASN A 77 -3.40 -10.01 -17.95
CA ASN A 77 -2.41 -9.57 -18.93
C ASN A 77 -0.97 -9.72 -18.44
N SER A 78 -0.77 -10.11 -17.17
CA SER A 78 0.56 -10.37 -16.63
C SER A 78 1.31 -11.41 -17.48
N LYS A 79 2.56 -11.15 -17.77
CA LYS A 79 3.40 -12.09 -18.56
C LYS A 79 3.82 -13.30 -17.75
N LEU A 80 3.95 -13.16 -16.44
CA LEU A 80 4.12 -14.30 -15.55
C LEU A 80 2.79 -15.06 -15.42
N GLU A 81 2.70 -16.21 -16.05
CA GLU A 81 1.44 -16.95 -16.14
C GLU A 81 0.87 -17.36 -14.78
N TYR A 82 1.73 -17.77 -13.86
CA TYR A 82 1.28 -18.28 -12.56
C TYR A 82 0.67 -17.21 -11.65
N VAL A 83 0.85 -15.93 -11.96
CA VAL A 83 0.25 -14.82 -11.19
C VAL A 83 -0.98 -14.22 -11.86
N ARG A 84 -1.36 -14.68 -13.04
CA ARG A 84 -2.53 -14.15 -13.76
C ARG A 84 -3.81 -14.36 -12.95
N ASN A 85 -4.63 -13.31 -12.90
CA ASN A 85 -5.90 -13.32 -12.16
C ASN A 85 -5.73 -13.72 -10.69
N CYS A 86 -4.67 -13.26 -10.07
CA CYS A 86 -4.38 -13.52 -8.68
C CYS A 86 -4.53 -12.28 -7.82
N VAL A 87 -4.78 -12.48 -6.55
CA VAL A 87 -4.62 -11.48 -5.51
C VAL A 87 -3.29 -11.74 -4.82
N LEU A 88 -2.42 -10.74 -4.81
CA LEU A 88 -1.16 -10.77 -4.08
C LEU A 88 -1.31 -9.97 -2.81
N VAL A 89 -1.05 -10.60 -1.68
CA VAL A 89 -0.99 -9.93 -0.38
C VAL A 89 0.48 -9.86 0.03
N VAL A 90 0.96 -8.64 0.21
CA VAL A 90 2.33 -8.39 0.68
C VAL A 90 2.24 -7.90 2.12
N ILE A 91 2.94 -8.57 3.02
CA ILE A 91 2.99 -8.21 4.44
C ILE A 91 4.47 -8.08 4.83
N GLY A 92 4.84 -6.91 5.31
CA GLY A 92 6.21 -6.71 5.75
C GLY A 92 6.71 -5.29 5.60
N LYS A 93 7.99 -5.16 5.77
CA LYS A 93 8.71 -3.90 5.62
C LYS A 93 9.94 -4.15 4.74
N PRO A 94 10.18 -3.31 3.72
CA PRO A 94 11.35 -3.44 2.88
C PRO A 94 12.64 -3.54 3.70
N ASN A 95 13.57 -4.40 3.24
CA ASN A 95 14.88 -4.63 3.84
C ASN A 95 14.89 -5.28 5.24
N ILE A 96 13.74 -5.62 5.79
CA ILE A 96 13.64 -6.31 7.08
C ILE A 96 13.04 -7.71 6.88
N CYS A 97 11.77 -7.75 6.61
CA CYS A 97 11.08 -9.01 6.35
C CYS A 97 9.88 -8.75 5.44
N CYS A 98 9.59 -9.72 4.62
CA CYS A 98 8.46 -9.62 3.72
C CYS A 98 7.88 -11.01 3.44
N VAL A 99 6.56 -11.09 3.46
CA VAL A 99 5.81 -12.27 3.05
C VAL A 99 4.97 -11.89 1.84
N GLN A 100 5.02 -12.69 0.79
CA GLN A 100 4.07 -12.60 -0.32
C GLN A 100 3.14 -13.82 -0.27
N LYS A 101 1.85 -13.56 -0.32
CA LYS A 101 0.79 -14.57 -0.40
C LYS A 101 0.03 -14.40 -1.70
N LEU A 102 -0.12 -15.46 -2.43
CA LEU A 102 -0.74 -15.47 -3.76
C LEU A 102 -1.97 -16.36 -3.77
N TYR A 103 -3.11 -15.77 -4.10
CA TYR A 103 -4.39 -16.47 -4.25
C TYR A 103 -4.89 -16.27 -5.66
N ASN A 104 -5.28 -17.36 -6.35
CA ASN A 104 -5.90 -17.19 -7.65
C ASN A 104 -7.41 -16.90 -7.54
N TYR A 105 -8.00 -16.44 -8.63
CA TYR A 105 -9.37 -15.93 -8.68
C TYR A 105 -10.44 -16.94 -8.23
N ASN A 106 -10.21 -18.24 -8.40
CA ASN A 106 -11.16 -19.27 -8.02
C ASN A 106 -10.81 -19.97 -6.68
N GLY A 107 -9.77 -19.51 -6.01
CA GLY A 107 -9.37 -20.06 -4.73
C GLY A 107 -8.69 -21.44 -4.79
N SER A 108 -8.38 -21.95 -5.97
CA SER A 108 -7.76 -23.28 -6.11
C SER A 108 -6.28 -23.31 -5.79
N ILE A 109 -5.63 -22.14 -5.79
CA ILE A 109 -4.20 -22.01 -5.51
C ILE A 109 -3.98 -21.01 -4.39
N TYR A 110 -3.23 -21.44 -3.39
CA TYR A 110 -2.67 -20.59 -2.38
C TYR A 110 -1.19 -20.91 -2.24
N LYS A 111 -0.38 -19.89 -2.48
CA LYS A 111 1.09 -19.98 -2.38
C LYS A 111 1.61 -18.86 -1.51
N TYR A 112 2.74 -19.07 -0.87
CA TYR A 112 3.44 -18.03 -0.16
C TYR A 112 4.93 -18.19 -0.28
N ARG A 113 5.66 -17.10 -0.10
CA ARG A 113 7.12 -17.09 0.05
C ARG A 113 7.52 -16.01 1.05
N VAL A 114 8.71 -16.15 1.59
CA VAL A 114 9.23 -15.28 2.65
C VAL A 114 10.62 -14.80 2.28
N LYS A 115 10.87 -13.55 2.60
CA LYS A 115 12.20 -12.94 2.57
C LYS A 115 12.49 -12.39 3.99
N TRP A 116 13.58 -12.80 4.58
CA TRP A 116 13.91 -12.49 5.97
C TRP A 116 15.32 -11.94 6.08
N PHE A 117 15.45 -10.66 6.43
CA PHE A 117 16.74 -9.96 6.57
C PHE A 117 17.73 -10.17 5.43
N SER A 118 17.23 -10.40 4.23
CA SER A 118 18.04 -10.57 3.03
C SER A 118 17.27 -9.99 1.83
N ASN A 119 17.95 -9.86 0.71
CA ASN A 119 17.32 -9.47 -0.55
C ASN A 119 16.93 -10.68 -1.40
N ILE A 120 17.03 -11.88 -0.84
CA ILE A 120 16.77 -13.13 -1.55
C ILE A 120 15.43 -13.70 -1.06
N TRP A 121 14.51 -13.88 -1.97
CA TRP A 121 13.26 -14.58 -1.70
C TRP A 121 13.48 -16.07 -1.57
N GLY A 122 12.84 -16.68 -0.60
CA GLY A 122 12.69 -18.12 -0.53
C GLY A 122 11.81 -18.63 -1.69
N GLU A 123 11.81 -19.92 -1.89
CA GLU A 123 10.97 -20.55 -2.91
C GLU A 123 9.48 -20.44 -2.54
N TRP A 124 8.63 -20.40 -3.56
CA TRP A 124 7.19 -20.49 -3.39
C TRP A 124 6.80 -21.82 -2.78
N LYS A 125 6.02 -21.78 -1.73
CA LYS A 125 5.41 -22.95 -1.09
C LYS A 125 3.92 -22.96 -1.40
N THR A 126 3.42 -24.09 -1.86
CA THR A 126 1.99 -24.27 -2.11
C THR A 126 1.34 -24.84 -0.85
N VAL A 127 0.22 -24.25 -0.43
CA VAL A 127 -0.57 -24.77 0.67
C VAL A 127 -1.62 -25.72 0.09
N SER A 128 -1.55 -26.97 0.50
CA SER A 128 -2.56 -27.96 0.19
C SER A 128 -3.57 -28.03 1.34
N LEU A 129 -4.80 -27.74 1.01
CA LEU A 129 -5.92 -28.00 1.92
C LEU A 129 -6.37 -29.43 1.64
N GLY A 130 -5.77 -30.33 2.37
CA GLY A 130 -5.95 -31.78 2.19
C GLY A 130 -7.36 -32.29 2.38
#